data_62c72a175840442f6afee3b69034f02c
#
_entry.id   62c72a175840442f6afee3b69034f02c
#
_cell.length_a   1.000
_cell.length_b   1.000
_cell.length_c   1.000
_cell.angle_alpha   90.00
_cell.angle_beta   90.00
_cell.angle_gamma   90.00
#
_symmetry.space_group_name_H-M   'P 1'
#
loop_
_entity.id
_entity.type
_entity.pdbx_description
1 polymer ?
#
loop_
_entity_poly.entity_id
_entity_poly.type
_entity_poly.pdbx_seq_one_letter_code
_entity_poly.pdbx_strand_id
1 'polypeptide(L)'
;MKERIIQDVDLIHSNSGVLIGTAVLIALWLVLGLMERRGQHLGGMIAKAIRQPLLLGLSTSLYLGWLGRQIANNVGWLDGSNALKLSATITILAVTWAVSRLGHTVMETRRFERWLQMDDPKDRAMAISFIGRIYTILILLIGASALMLTFGVPATALAALGGGAGVGLAFGTQNISQNFFSGFMLFFNRPFKEGDWISTDGMEGTVENIGWYHTRLRTFERRPMYIPNAVFATNSIVNPGQMYNRRILANIGLRYEDIPAMDTITKQVRELLKNHSAIDNNQIILVHFNAWESSSLNLQVYCFTKTTNWQDYLDIQQEIFLEIAKIVKANNADFAFDCTTLYPAPNLKPEQLFPST
;
A
#
# COMPACT_ATOMS: atom_id res chain seq x y z
N MET A 1 40.39 13.74 63.10
CA MET A 1 40.52 12.24 62.98
C MET A 1 39.30 11.64 62.29
N LYS A 2 38.06 11.95 62.62
CA LYS A 2 36.86 11.42 61.92
C LYS A 2 36.79 11.80 60.43
N GLU A 3 37.12 13.03 60.06
CA GLU A 3 37.08 13.45 58.66
C GLU A 3 38.09 12.73 57.78
N ARG A 4 39.32 12.49 58.29
CA ARG A 4 40.32 11.68 57.55
C ARG A 4 39.88 10.25 57.34
N ILE A 5 39.26 9.62 58.39
CA ILE A 5 38.77 8.25 58.27
C ILE A 5 37.63 8.13 57.23
N ILE A 6 36.75 9.14 57.15
CA ILE A 6 35.68 9.20 56.13
C ILE A 6 36.29 9.37 54.75
N GLN A 7 37.26 10.27 54.56
CA GLN A 7 38.00 10.44 53.32
C GLN A 7 38.72 9.15 52.84
N ASP A 8 39.38 8.46 53.78
CA ASP A 8 40.10 7.20 53.48
C ASP A 8 39.12 6.08 53.09
N VAL A 9 37.95 5.98 53.70
CA VAL A 9 36.90 5.02 53.37
C VAL A 9 36.28 5.31 52.02
N ASP A 10 36.03 6.58 51.67
CA ASP A 10 35.52 6.99 50.36
C ASP A 10 36.54 6.74 49.25
N LEU A 11 37.83 6.93 49.52
CA LEU A 11 38.94 6.63 48.61
C LEU A 11 39.06 5.14 48.33
N ILE A 12 38.93 4.31 49.36
CA ILE A 12 38.95 2.82 49.22
C ILE A 12 37.76 2.35 48.44
N HIS A 13 36.55 2.90 48.68
CA HIS A 13 35.34 2.56 47.92
C HIS A 13 35.40 3.02 46.47
N SER A 14 35.94 4.21 46.20
CA SER A 14 36.13 4.72 44.85
C SER A 14 37.14 3.88 44.04
N ASN A 15 38.23 3.48 44.67
CA ASN A 15 39.26 2.65 44.02
C ASN A 15 38.76 1.21 43.78
N SER A 16 38.02 0.61 44.74
CA SER A 16 37.41 -0.72 44.53
C SER A 16 36.40 -0.73 43.40
N GLY A 17 35.61 0.32 43.24
CA GLY A 17 34.67 0.49 42.13
C GLY A 17 35.36 0.49 40.75
N VAL A 18 36.50 1.15 40.64
CA VAL A 18 37.30 1.15 39.39
C VAL A 18 37.91 -0.21 39.10
N LEU A 19 38.42 -0.91 40.13
CA LEU A 19 38.97 -2.24 39.96
C LEU A 19 37.91 -3.23 39.49
N ILE A 20 36.71 -3.20 40.09
CA ILE A 20 35.57 -4.03 39.68
C ILE A 20 35.16 -3.66 38.23
N GLY A 21 35.01 -2.39 37.93
CA GLY A 21 34.67 -1.92 36.59
C GLY A 21 35.69 -2.34 35.51
N THR A 22 37.00 -2.30 35.87
CA THR A 22 38.06 -2.77 34.99
C THR A 22 37.99 -4.28 34.74
N ALA A 23 37.73 -5.05 35.78
CA ALA A 23 37.54 -6.51 35.66
C ALA A 23 36.35 -6.86 34.76
N VAL A 24 35.24 -6.14 34.92
CA VAL A 24 34.04 -6.30 34.04
C VAL A 24 34.36 -5.92 32.59
N LEU A 25 35.11 -4.86 32.35
CA LEU A 25 35.53 -4.46 30.99
C LEU A 25 36.46 -5.52 30.36
N ILE A 26 37.37 -6.11 31.10
CA ILE A 26 38.24 -7.20 30.62
C ILE A 26 37.39 -8.44 30.30
N ALA A 27 36.43 -8.81 31.17
CA ALA A 27 35.52 -9.93 30.92
C ALA A 27 34.68 -9.69 29.65
N LEU A 28 34.14 -8.48 29.49
CA LEU A 28 33.37 -8.09 28.31
C LEU A 28 34.22 -8.13 27.05
N TRP A 29 35.48 -7.65 27.13
CA TRP A 29 36.45 -7.72 26.04
C TRP A 29 36.73 -9.15 25.59
N LEU A 30 36.91 -10.07 26.55
CA LEU A 30 37.14 -11.49 26.29
C LEU A 30 35.91 -12.15 25.67
N VAL A 31 34.73 -11.91 26.21
CA VAL A 31 33.46 -12.49 25.71
C VAL A 31 33.20 -12.03 24.30
N LEU A 32 33.26 -10.71 24.03
CA LEU A 32 33.07 -10.15 22.69
C LEU A 32 34.16 -10.64 21.75
N GLY A 33 35.41 -10.79 22.19
CA GLY A 33 36.52 -11.34 21.40
C GLY A 33 36.34 -12.82 21.05
N LEU A 34 35.80 -13.61 21.95
CA LEU A 34 35.45 -15.02 21.68
C LEU A 34 34.27 -15.13 20.70
N MET A 35 33.27 -14.27 20.84
CA MET A 35 32.15 -14.20 19.88
C MET A 35 32.62 -13.76 18.49
N GLU A 36 33.53 -12.79 18.40
CA GLU A 36 34.12 -12.32 17.14
C GLU A 36 34.87 -13.44 16.41
N ARG A 37 35.60 -14.31 17.14
CA ARG A 37 36.32 -15.46 16.55
C ARG A 37 35.38 -16.49 15.89
N ARG A 38 34.10 -16.51 16.25
CA ARG A 38 33.04 -17.31 15.59
C ARG A 38 32.48 -16.67 14.33
N GLY A 39 33.22 -15.80 13.72
CA GLY A 39 33.11 -14.85 12.61
C GLY A 39 32.04 -14.98 11.52
N GLN A 40 31.51 -16.17 11.27
CA GLN A 40 30.47 -16.35 10.21
C GLN A 40 29.03 -16.34 10.73
N HIS A 41 28.83 -16.34 12.03
CA HIS A 41 27.52 -16.27 12.63
C HIS A 41 27.15 -14.80 12.92
N LEU A 42 25.87 -14.47 12.83
CA LEU A 42 25.30 -13.15 13.10
C LEU A 42 25.84 -12.57 14.43
N GLY A 43 25.99 -13.40 15.45
CA GLY A 43 26.58 -13.01 16.73
C GLY A 43 28.03 -12.53 16.67
N GLY A 44 28.86 -13.13 15.81
CA GLY A 44 30.25 -12.69 15.60
C GLY A 44 30.35 -11.33 14.90
N MET A 45 29.49 -11.09 13.89
CA MET A 45 29.41 -9.80 13.21
C MET A 45 28.94 -8.68 14.15
N ILE A 46 27.91 -8.96 14.95
CA ILE A 46 27.41 -8.04 15.99
C ILE A 46 28.51 -7.73 17.01
N ALA A 47 29.17 -8.76 17.54
CA ALA A 47 30.27 -8.58 18.49
C ALA A 47 31.39 -7.70 17.95
N LYS A 48 31.76 -7.90 16.68
CA LYS A 48 32.76 -7.07 15.98
C LYS A 48 32.32 -5.62 15.84
N ALA A 49 31.04 -5.38 15.54
CA ALA A 49 30.51 -4.04 15.35
C ALA A 49 30.50 -3.22 16.65
N ILE A 50 30.10 -3.81 17.78
CA ILE A 50 29.90 -3.11 19.04
C ILE A 50 31.16 -3.10 19.93
N ARG A 51 32.11 -4.04 19.75
CA ARG A 51 33.26 -4.23 20.62
C ARG A 51 34.09 -2.96 20.80
N GLN A 52 34.48 -2.32 19.70
CA GLN A 52 35.32 -1.12 19.76
C GLN A 52 34.63 0.08 20.39
N PRO A 53 33.42 0.52 19.92
CA PRO A 53 32.79 1.71 20.48
C PRO A 53 32.37 1.50 21.94
N LEU A 54 31.91 0.31 22.30
CA LEU A 54 31.42 0.02 23.63
C LEU A 54 32.59 -0.06 24.64
N LEU A 55 33.67 -0.72 24.30
CA LEU A 55 34.84 -0.81 25.17
C LEU A 55 35.55 0.52 25.32
N LEU A 56 35.76 1.27 24.22
CA LEU A 56 36.37 2.61 24.28
C LEU A 56 35.50 3.59 25.11
N GLY A 57 34.19 3.57 24.88
CA GLY A 57 33.28 4.47 25.61
C GLY A 57 33.18 4.13 27.09
N LEU A 58 32.99 2.86 27.44
CA LEU A 58 32.89 2.45 28.85
C LEU A 58 34.21 2.64 29.60
N SER A 59 35.35 2.32 28.98
CA SER A 59 36.67 2.52 29.61
C SER A 59 36.95 4.01 29.84
N THR A 60 36.78 4.85 28.82
CA THR A 60 36.95 6.31 28.95
C THR A 60 35.99 6.92 29.97
N SER A 61 34.72 6.52 29.98
CA SER A 61 33.74 6.96 30.96
C SER A 61 34.12 6.56 32.39
N LEU A 62 34.56 5.31 32.60
CA LEU A 62 34.98 4.80 33.88
C LEU A 62 36.19 5.58 34.42
N TYR A 63 37.26 5.69 33.61
CA TYR A 63 38.50 6.31 34.03
C TYR A 63 38.40 7.84 34.16
N LEU A 64 37.72 8.51 33.25
CA LEU A 64 37.50 9.96 33.38
C LEU A 64 36.54 10.31 34.50
N GLY A 65 35.51 9.48 34.76
CA GLY A 65 34.63 9.65 35.89
C GLY A 65 35.36 9.48 37.24
N TRP A 66 36.29 8.52 37.30
CA TRP A 66 37.13 8.30 38.45
C TRP A 66 38.14 9.43 38.65
N LEU A 67 38.90 9.79 37.60
CA LEU A 67 39.89 10.87 37.65
C LEU A 67 39.23 12.22 37.98
N GLY A 68 38.08 12.53 37.41
CA GLY A 68 37.32 13.74 37.73
C GLY A 68 36.88 13.82 39.18
N ARG A 69 36.48 12.69 39.80
CA ARG A 69 36.21 12.63 41.26
C ARG A 69 37.44 12.82 42.09
N GLN A 70 38.58 12.25 41.71
CA GLN A 70 39.86 12.43 42.41
C GLN A 70 40.36 13.89 42.34
N ILE A 71 40.24 14.54 41.21
CA ILE A 71 40.59 15.93 41.03
C ILE A 71 39.65 16.84 41.82
N ALA A 72 38.34 16.59 41.78
CA ALA A 72 37.36 17.37 42.57
C ALA A 72 37.63 17.25 44.06
N ASN A 73 37.99 16.07 44.55
CA ASN A 73 38.34 15.87 45.97
C ASN A 73 39.65 16.54 46.41
N ASN A 74 40.62 16.67 45.50
CA ASN A 74 41.96 17.22 45.83
C ASN A 74 42.15 18.70 45.50
N VAL A 75 41.46 19.24 44.50
CA VAL A 75 41.75 20.58 43.96
C VAL A 75 40.61 21.57 44.20
N GLY A 76 39.44 21.14 44.63
CA GLY A 76 38.34 21.99 45.15
C GLY A 76 37.66 22.92 44.19
N TRP A 77 38.18 23.14 42.99
CA TRP A 77 37.60 24.05 41.97
C TRP A 77 36.89 23.35 40.83
N LEU A 78 37.04 22.02 40.66
CA LEU A 78 36.26 21.20 39.72
C LEU A 78 35.04 20.63 40.47
N ASP A 79 33.87 21.12 40.08
CA ASP A 79 32.61 20.60 40.63
C ASP A 79 32.42 19.13 40.17
N GLY A 80 32.22 18.24 41.12
CA GLY A 80 32.01 16.80 40.85
C GLY A 80 30.84 16.51 39.89
N SER A 81 29.90 17.45 39.79
CA SER A 81 28.79 17.39 38.85
C SER A 81 29.28 17.46 37.37
N ASN A 82 30.33 18.22 37.08
CA ASN A 82 30.88 18.34 35.74
C ASN A 82 31.61 17.06 35.28
N ALA A 83 32.29 16.39 36.20
CA ALA A 83 32.92 15.10 35.92
C ALA A 83 31.88 14.01 35.60
N LEU A 84 30.76 14.00 36.30
CA LEU A 84 29.63 13.09 36.01
C LEU A 84 29.00 13.40 34.66
N LYS A 85 28.77 14.67 34.35
CA LYS A 85 28.23 15.09 33.02
C LYS A 85 29.18 14.67 31.88
N LEU A 86 30.48 14.80 32.05
CA LEU A 86 31.47 14.43 31.05
C LEU A 86 31.46 12.89 30.83
N SER A 87 31.46 12.11 31.90
CA SER A 87 31.39 10.65 31.78
C SER A 87 30.06 10.17 31.13
N ALA A 88 28.94 10.78 31.50
CA ALA A 88 27.64 10.52 30.86
C ALA A 88 27.65 10.87 29.38
N THR A 89 28.21 12.02 28.99
CA THR A 89 28.33 12.47 27.60
C THR A 89 29.12 11.44 26.76
N ILE A 90 30.28 11.00 27.27
CA ILE A 90 31.12 10.01 26.58
C ILE A 90 30.37 8.66 26.46
N THR A 91 29.66 8.25 27.48
CA THR A 91 28.86 7.02 27.45
C THR A 91 27.76 7.11 26.40
N ILE A 92 27.01 8.22 26.35
CA ILE A 92 25.95 8.44 25.36
C ILE A 92 26.50 8.42 23.94
N LEU A 93 27.63 9.11 23.69
CA LEU A 93 28.28 9.11 22.38
C LEU A 93 28.75 7.71 21.98
N ALA A 94 29.34 6.97 22.89
CA ALA A 94 29.80 5.61 22.64
C ALA A 94 28.65 4.64 22.36
N VAL A 95 27.57 4.73 23.12
CA VAL A 95 26.35 3.92 22.91
C VAL A 95 25.70 4.28 21.56
N THR A 96 25.57 5.57 21.26
CA THR A 96 25.02 6.06 19.97
C THR A 96 25.87 5.54 18.83
N TRP A 97 27.21 5.59 18.92
CA TRP A 97 28.12 5.04 17.92
C TRP A 97 27.98 3.53 17.79
N ALA A 98 27.92 2.80 18.93
CA ALA A 98 27.77 1.35 18.95
C ALA A 98 26.46 0.91 18.27
N VAL A 99 25.35 1.56 18.63
CA VAL A 99 24.01 1.26 18.06
C VAL A 99 23.97 1.61 16.57
N SER A 100 24.53 2.74 16.16
CA SER A 100 24.62 3.12 14.75
C SER A 100 25.39 2.07 13.94
N ARG A 101 26.57 1.66 14.42
CA ARG A 101 27.40 0.65 13.77
C ARG A 101 26.73 -0.73 13.72
N LEU A 102 26.02 -1.09 14.79
CA LEU A 102 25.25 -2.33 14.86
C LEU A 102 24.20 -2.41 13.76
N GLY A 103 23.39 -1.35 13.60
CA GLY A 103 22.36 -1.30 12.56
C GLY A 103 22.93 -1.44 11.16
N HIS A 104 23.98 -0.70 10.84
CA HIS A 104 24.65 -0.84 9.54
C HIS A 104 25.17 -2.25 9.30
N THR A 105 25.81 -2.87 10.30
CA THR A 105 26.30 -4.26 10.21
C THR A 105 25.16 -5.25 9.97
N VAL A 106 24.00 -5.07 10.61
CA VAL A 106 22.82 -5.93 10.40
C VAL A 106 22.26 -5.75 8.98
N MET A 107 22.20 -4.51 8.48
CA MET A 107 21.69 -4.20 7.14
C MET A 107 22.57 -4.77 6.03
N GLU A 108 23.88 -4.92 6.26
CA GLU A 108 24.83 -5.54 5.32
C GLU A 108 24.78 -7.08 5.34
N THR A 109 23.93 -7.69 6.17
CA THR A 109 23.84 -9.16 6.22
C THR A 109 23.02 -9.73 5.06
N ARG A 110 23.44 -10.88 4.54
CA ARG A 110 22.71 -11.63 3.50
C ARG A 110 21.27 -12.00 3.93
N ARG A 111 20.98 -12.01 5.24
CA ARG A 111 19.61 -12.26 5.75
C ARG A 111 18.73 -11.05 5.52
N PHE A 112 19.24 -9.85 5.75
CA PHE A 112 18.52 -8.61 5.52
C PHE A 112 18.31 -8.38 4.02
N GLU A 113 19.33 -8.63 3.18
CA GLU A 113 19.21 -8.57 1.73
C GLU A 113 18.12 -9.50 1.19
N ARG A 114 18.04 -10.75 1.69
CA ARG A 114 17.00 -11.71 1.29
C ARG A 114 15.60 -11.31 1.78
N TRP A 115 15.52 -10.66 2.94
CA TRP A 115 14.25 -10.19 3.48
C TRP A 115 13.62 -9.09 2.62
N LEU A 116 14.43 -8.26 1.96
CA LEU A 116 13.94 -7.21 1.05
C LEU A 116 13.28 -7.74 -0.23
N GLN A 117 13.50 -9.01 -0.61
CA GLN A 117 12.89 -9.69 -1.78
C GLN A 117 12.97 -8.87 -3.08
N MET A 118 14.05 -8.11 -3.26
CA MET A 118 14.30 -7.32 -4.47
C MET A 118 15.19 -8.09 -5.43
N ASP A 119 14.75 -8.26 -6.67
CA ASP A 119 15.46 -9.02 -7.70
C ASP A 119 16.66 -8.22 -8.26
N ASP A 120 16.49 -6.91 -8.47
CA ASP A 120 17.58 -6.06 -8.99
C ASP A 120 18.58 -5.70 -7.88
N PRO A 121 19.87 -6.02 -8.07
CA PRO A 121 20.93 -5.65 -7.13
C PRO A 121 21.07 -4.14 -6.90
N LYS A 122 20.76 -3.29 -7.89
CA LYS A 122 20.85 -1.83 -7.79
C LYS A 122 19.72 -1.29 -6.91
N ASP A 123 18.50 -1.76 -7.11
CA ASP A 123 17.35 -1.36 -6.32
C ASP A 123 17.51 -1.79 -4.86
N ARG A 124 18.06 -2.99 -4.63
CA ARG A 124 18.40 -3.51 -3.30
C ARG A 124 19.42 -2.62 -2.59
N ALA A 125 20.51 -2.26 -3.26
CA ALA A 125 21.54 -1.39 -2.69
C ALA A 125 20.98 0.01 -2.37
N MET A 126 20.13 0.55 -3.22
CA MET A 126 19.43 1.82 -2.99
C MET A 126 18.52 1.76 -1.76
N ALA A 127 17.72 0.70 -1.62
CA ALA A 127 16.83 0.50 -0.49
C ALA A 127 17.61 0.38 0.82
N ILE A 128 18.69 -0.41 0.87
CA ILE A 128 19.56 -0.55 2.05
C ILE A 128 20.18 0.79 2.42
N SER A 129 20.69 1.55 1.45
CA SER A 129 21.25 2.88 1.68
C SER A 129 20.21 3.86 2.25
N PHE A 130 18.97 3.83 1.73
CA PHE A 130 17.89 4.67 2.18
C PHE A 130 17.47 4.35 3.62
N ILE A 131 17.24 3.06 3.92
CA ILE A 131 16.92 2.58 5.27
C ILE A 131 18.04 2.92 6.25
N GLY A 132 19.30 2.73 5.84
CA GLY A 132 20.46 3.08 6.64
C GLY A 132 20.55 4.57 6.99
N ARG A 133 20.21 5.46 6.06
CA ARG A 133 20.15 6.91 6.33
C ARG A 133 19.06 7.27 7.33
N ILE A 134 17.85 6.74 7.17
CA ILE A 134 16.75 6.95 8.12
C ILE A 134 17.14 6.46 9.51
N TYR A 135 17.69 5.25 9.59
CA TYR A 135 18.17 4.67 10.84
C TYR A 135 19.23 5.57 11.51
N THR A 136 20.22 6.04 10.75
CA THR A 136 21.28 6.93 11.27
C THR A 136 20.71 8.23 11.82
N ILE A 137 19.75 8.85 11.09
CA ILE A 137 19.10 10.08 11.55
C ILE A 137 18.36 9.83 12.87
N LEU A 138 17.60 8.74 12.99
CA LEU A 138 16.86 8.39 14.20
C LEU A 138 17.82 8.19 15.40
N ILE A 139 18.90 7.44 15.22
CA ILE A 139 19.88 7.20 16.28
C ILE A 139 20.58 8.50 16.71
N LEU A 140 20.93 9.36 15.76
CA LEU A 140 21.52 10.68 16.07
C LEU A 140 20.54 11.58 16.83
N LEU A 141 19.25 11.59 16.47
CA LEU A 141 18.22 12.33 17.19
C LEU A 141 18.06 11.83 18.63
N ILE A 142 18.03 10.52 18.83
CA ILE A 142 17.95 9.90 20.17
C ILE A 142 19.20 10.27 20.99
N GLY A 143 20.39 10.13 20.40
CA GLY A 143 21.65 10.49 21.06
C GLY A 143 21.72 11.98 21.43
N ALA A 144 21.31 12.86 20.51
CA ALA A 144 21.27 14.30 20.75
C ALA A 144 20.28 14.64 21.88
N SER A 145 19.11 14.01 21.90
CA SER A 145 18.11 14.20 22.97
C SER A 145 18.66 13.75 24.33
N ALA A 146 19.36 12.62 24.38
CA ALA A 146 20.01 12.14 25.61
C ALA A 146 21.11 13.10 26.10
N LEU A 147 21.88 13.67 25.17
CA LEU A 147 22.88 14.69 25.51
C LEU A 147 22.22 15.96 26.06
N MET A 148 21.16 16.45 25.43
CA MET A 148 20.42 17.64 25.93
C MET A 148 19.90 17.46 27.35
N LEU A 149 19.37 16.25 27.68
CA LEU A 149 18.97 15.91 29.05
C LEU A 149 20.15 15.97 30.04
N THR A 150 21.32 15.48 29.65
CA THR A 150 22.54 15.50 30.49
C THR A 150 23.00 16.93 30.77
N PHE A 151 22.79 17.83 29.80
CA PHE A 151 23.12 19.26 29.98
C PHE A 151 22.01 20.09 30.65
N GLY A 152 20.94 19.44 31.13
CA GLY A 152 19.90 20.05 31.94
C GLY A 152 18.72 20.60 31.17
N VAL A 153 18.59 20.28 29.88
CA VAL A 153 17.37 20.60 29.12
C VAL A 153 16.19 19.81 29.73
N PRO A 154 15.08 20.45 30.10
CA PRO A 154 13.94 19.78 30.69
C PRO A 154 13.35 18.72 29.73
N ALA A 155 13.02 17.55 30.26
CA ALA A 155 12.36 16.47 29.46
C ALA A 155 11.05 16.96 28.84
N THR A 156 10.33 17.86 29.48
CA THR A 156 9.11 18.48 28.96
C THR A 156 9.34 19.31 27.69
N ALA A 157 10.47 20.01 27.59
CA ALA A 157 10.84 20.76 26.37
C ALA A 157 11.14 19.80 25.21
N LEU A 158 11.88 18.71 25.46
CA LEU A 158 12.15 17.71 24.46
C LEU A 158 10.88 16.97 24.05
N ALA A 159 9.98 16.68 24.99
CA ALA A 159 8.68 16.08 24.69
C ALA A 159 7.81 17.01 23.83
N ALA A 160 7.82 18.33 24.09
CA ALA A 160 7.11 19.31 23.28
C ALA A 160 7.66 19.39 21.85
N LEU A 161 8.99 19.42 21.70
CA LEU A 161 9.66 19.42 20.38
C LEU A 161 9.38 18.11 19.62
N GLY A 162 9.54 16.97 20.31
CA GLY A 162 9.29 15.65 19.72
C GLY A 162 7.82 15.45 19.36
N GLY A 163 6.90 15.94 20.18
CA GLY A 163 5.46 15.93 19.91
C GLY A 163 5.11 16.77 18.69
N GLY A 164 5.61 18.01 18.61
CA GLY A 164 5.39 18.87 17.44
C GLY A 164 5.97 18.29 16.15
N ALA A 165 7.20 17.77 16.20
CA ALA A 165 7.82 17.09 15.08
C ALA A 165 7.06 15.81 14.69
N GLY A 166 6.56 15.04 15.67
CA GLY A 166 5.76 13.85 15.47
C GLY A 166 4.44 14.15 14.76
N VAL A 167 3.75 15.20 15.14
CA VAL A 167 2.52 15.66 14.46
C VAL A 167 2.82 16.05 13.02
N GLY A 168 3.89 16.85 12.79
CA GLY A 168 4.31 17.21 11.42
C GLY A 168 4.63 15.99 10.56
N LEU A 169 5.35 15.02 11.12
CA LEU A 169 5.65 13.76 10.43
C LEU A 169 4.39 12.94 10.15
N ALA A 170 3.44 12.87 11.09
CA ALA A 170 2.18 12.16 10.93
C ALA A 170 1.38 12.72 9.75
N PHE A 171 1.24 14.06 9.65
CA PHE A 171 0.60 14.68 8.49
C PHE A 171 1.38 14.45 7.19
N GLY A 172 2.72 14.57 7.24
CA GLY A 172 3.58 14.33 6.07
C GLY A 172 3.52 12.89 5.53
N THR A 173 3.25 11.92 6.40
CA THR A 173 3.17 10.48 6.03
C THR A 173 1.74 9.96 5.92
N GLN A 174 0.72 10.80 6.10
CA GLN A 174 -0.69 10.41 6.12
C GLN A 174 -1.09 9.58 4.90
N ASN A 175 -0.75 10.03 3.69
CA ASN A 175 -1.09 9.33 2.45
C ASN A 175 -0.39 7.96 2.35
N ILE A 176 0.85 7.86 2.83
CA ILE A 176 1.60 6.60 2.83
C ILE A 176 0.92 5.61 3.78
N SER A 177 0.60 6.05 4.99
CA SER A 177 -0.07 5.25 5.99
C SER A 177 -1.46 4.79 5.51
N GLN A 178 -2.23 5.70 4.90
CA GLN A 178 -3.55 5.37 4.36
C GLN A 178 -3.46 4.27 3.31
N ASN A 179 -2.55 4.37 2.34
CA ASN A 179 -2.36 3.34 1.32
C ASN A 179 -1.92 2.00 1.89
N PHE A 180 -1.01 2.03 2.87
CA PHE A 180 -0.55 0.83 3.55
C PHE A 180 -1.68 0.12 4.30
N PHE A 181 -2.44 0.84 5.14
CA PHE A 181 -3.56 0.25 5.87
C PHE A 181 -4.69 -0.19 4.95
N SER A 182 -4.96 0.53 3.85
CA SER A 182 -5.92 0.11 2.84
C SER A 182 -5.47 -1.19 2.17
N GLY A 183 -4.19 -1.34 1.80
CA GLY A 183 -3.64 -2.58 1.26
C GLY A 183 -3.79 -3.75 2.24
N PHE A 184 -3.54 -3.52 3.52
CA PHE A 184 -3.76 -4.50 4.57
C PHE A 184 -5.25 -4.93 4.65
N MET A 185 -6.18 -3.97 4.62
CA MET A 185 -7.62 -4.24 4.62
C MET A 185 -8.08 -5.01 3.38
N LEU A 186 -7.54 -4.70 2.20
CA LEU A 186 -7.79 -5.46 0.97
C LEU A 186 -7.38 -6.92 1.11
N PHE A 187 -6.23 -7.18 1.74
CA PHE A 187 -5.75 -8.54 1.98
C PHE A 187 -6.66 -9.35 2.92
N PHE A 188 -7.23 -8.72 3.96
CA PHE A 188 -8.11 -9.40 4.92
C PHE A 188 -9.56 -9.51 4.42
N ASN A 189 -10.16 -8.42 3.94
CA ASN A 189 -11.56 -8.38 3.53
C ASN A 189 -11.80 -8.99 2.14
N ARG A 190 -10.78 -8.99 1.26
CA ARG A 190 -10.79 -9.58 -0.08
C ARG A 190 -12.02 -9.24 -0.91
N PRO A 191 -12.37 -7.97 -1.10
CA PRO A 191 -13.48 -7.59 -1.96
C PRO A 191 -13.27 -8.04 -3.41
N PHE A 192 -12.03 -8.25 -3.80
CA PHE A 192 -11.60 -8.85 -5.06
C PHE A 192 -10.31 -9.65 -4.83
N LYS A 193 -9.94 -10.48 -5.80
CA LYS A 193 -8.75 -11.32 -5.80
C LYS A 193 -7.92 -11.08 -7.06
N GLU A 194 -6.68 -11.54 -7.05
CA GLU A 194 -5.86 -11.62 -8.27
C GLU A 194 -6.58 -12.48 -9.31
N GLY A 195 -6.66 -11.98 -10.53
CA GLY A 195 -7.43 -12.55 -11.63
C GLY A 195 -8.85 -12.00 -11.79
N ASP A 196 -9.44 -11.34 -10.79
CA ASP A 196 -10.75 -10.72 -10.90
C ASP A 196 -10.70 -9.51 -11.85
N TRP A 197 -11.75 -9.35 -12.63
CA TRP A 197 -12.03 -8.11 -13.34
C TRP A 197 -12.77 -7.17 -12.41
N ILE A 198 -12.23 -5.99 -12.19
CA ILE A 198 -12.83 -4.96 -11.32
C ILE A 198 -12.93 -3.61 -12.03
N SER A 199 -13.88 -2.81 -11.58
CA SER A 199 -14.02 -1.41 -11.96
C SER A 199 -14.21 -0.54 -10.72
N THR A 200 -13.51 0.58 -10.65
CA THR A 200 -13.59 1.59 -9.60
C THR A 200 -13.29 2.96 -10.18
N ASP A 201 -14.11 3.96 -9.90
CA ASP A 201 -13.91 5.36 -10.31
C ASP A 201 -13.55 5.53 -11.80
N GLY A 202 -14.24 4.78 -12.69
CA GLY A 202 -14.00 4.79 -14.13
C GLY A 202 -12.72 4.05 -14.58
N MET A 203 -11.93 3.54 -13.64
CA MET A 203 -10.77 2.70 -13.93
C MET A 203 -11.20 1.23 -13.95
N GLU A 204 -10.80 0.49 -14.98
CA GLU A 204 -11.23 -0.88 -15.20
C GLU A 204 -10.09 -1.77 -15.66
N GLY A 205 -10.06 -3.01 -15.17
CA GLY A 205 -9.06 -3.99 -15.56
C GLY A 205 -9.06 -5.26 -14.73
N THR A 206 -8.20 -6.20 -15.10
CA THR A 206 -7.98 -7.44 -14.36
C THR A 206 -6.89 -7.24 -13.32
N VAL A 207 -7.14 -7.65 -12.08
CA VAL A 207 -6.17 -7.57 -10.97
C VAL A 207 -5.02 -8.52 -11.24
N GLU A 208 -3.80 -7.99 -11.35
CA GLU A 208 -2.58 -8.80 -11.49
C GLU A 208 -1.90 -9.06 -10.14
N ASN A 209 -1.85 -8.02 -9.31
CA ASN A 209 -1.17 -8.12 -8.01
C ASN A 209 -1.70 -7.07 -7.04
N ILE A 210 -1.87 -7.47 -5.78
CA ILE A 210 -2.27 -6.59 -4.68
C ILE A 210 -1.04 -6.35 -3.80
N GLY A 211 -0.38 -5.19 -4.00
CA GLY A 211 0.78 -4.78 -3.22
C GLY A 211 0.41 -4.04 -1.93
N TRP A 212 1.43 -3.70 -1.12
CA TRP A 212 1.25 -2.98 0.15
C TRP A 212 0.78 -1.53 -0.03
N TYR A 213 1.18 -0.88 -1.12
CA TYR A 213 0.89 0.52 -1.38
C TYR A 213 -0.06 0.73 -2.54
N HIS A 214 0.08 -0.06 -3.60
CA HIS A 214 -0.75 0.00 -4.80
C HIS A 214 -1.14 -1.39 -5.27
N THR A 215 -2.30 -1.47 -5.91
CA THR A 215 -2.77 -2.64 -6.64
C THR A 215 -2.51 -2.44 -8.11
N ARG A 216 -1.94 -3.44 -8.79
CA ARG A 216 -1.69 -3.42 -10.23
C ARG A 216 -2.82 -4.11 -10.96
N LEU A 217 -3.43 -3.38 -11.88
CA LEU A 217 -4.42 -3.89 -12.83
C LEU A 217 -3.81 -4.00 -14.22
N ARG A 218 -4.36 -4.89 -15.02
CA ARG A 218 -4.13 -4.96 -16.47
C ARG A 218 -5.39 -4.49 -17.18
N THR A 219 -5.29 -3.37 -17.90
CA THR A 219 -6.40 -2.85 -18.72
C THR A 219 -6.69 -3.79 -19.89
N PHE A 220 -7.84 -3.65 -20.53
CA PHE A 220 -8.19 -4.40 -21.75
C PHE A 220 -7.23 -4.16 -22.92
N GLU A 221 -6.57 -2.99 -22.96
CA GLU A 221 -5.51 -2.68 -23.90
C GLU A 221 -4.15 -3.29 -23.53
N ARG A 222 -4.09 -4.17 -22.50
CA ARG A 222 -2.88 -4.83 -22.02
C ARG A 222 -1.88 -3.89 -21.32
N ARG A 223 -2.26 -2.66 -20.97
CA ARG A 223 -1.41 -1.73 -20.24
C ARG A 223 -1.46 -1.99 -18.72
N PRO A 224 -0.34 -1.93 -18.01
CA PRO A 224 -0.37 -1.98 -16.54
C PRO A 224 -0.90 -0.66 -16.01
N MET A 225 -1.81 -0.72 -15.04
CA MET A 225 -2.36 0.42 -14.31
C MET A 225 -2.06 0.21 -12.82
N TYR A 226 -1.51 1.22 -12.17
CA TYR A 226 -1.17 1.19 -10.75
C TYR A 226 -2.13 2.10 -10.00
N ILE A 227 -2.99 1.51 -9.18
CA ILE A 227 -3.99 2.24 -8.38
C ILE A 227 -3.55 2.24 -6.92
N PRO A 228 -3.36 3.41 -6.28
CA PRO A 228 -3.10 3.49 -4.85
C PRO A 228 -4.22 2.80 -4.05
N ASN A 229 -3.85 1.99 -3.05
CA ASN A 229 -4.83 1.18 -2.32
C ASN A 229 -5.88 2.01 -1.57
N ALA A 230 -5.55 3.25 -1.21
CA ALA A 230 -6.47 4.19 -0.58
C ALA A 230 -7.72 4.47 -1.44
N VAL A 231 -7.62 4.39 -2.77
CA VAL A 231 -8.75 4.56 -3.70
C VAL A 231 -9.83 3.51 -3.43
N PHE A 232 -9.43 2.27 -3.20
CA PHE A 232 -10.35 1.18 -2.91
C PHE A 232 -11.01 1.26 -1.52
N ALA A 233 -10.42 2.04 -0.60
CA ALA A 233 -11.01 2.27 0.72
C ALA A 233 -12.06 3.38 0.72
N THR A 234 -12.01 4.29 -0.26
CA THR A 234 -12.88 5.48 -0.34
C THR A 234 -13.94 5.38 -1.41
N ASN A 235 -13.70 4.62 -2.48
CA ASN A 235 -14.58 4.50 -3.62
C ASN A 235 -15.30 3.16 -3.67
N SER A 236 -16.45 3.12 -4.34
CA SER A 236 -17.15 1.87 -4.59
C SER A 236 -16.38 1.00 -5.58
N ILE A 237 -16.42 -0.31 -5.34
CA ILE A 237 -15.80 -1.31 -6.20
C ILE A 237 -16.91 -2.13 -6.84
N VAL A 238 -16.92 -2.19 -8.15
CA VAL A 238 -17.73 -3.15 -8.90
C VAL A 238 -16.82 -4.30 -9.30
N ASN A 239 -17.23 -5.53 -8.99
CA ASN A 239 -16.46 -6.74 -9.30
C ASN A 239 -17.22 -7.63 -10.30
N PRO A 240 -17.11 -7.37 -11.61
CA PRO A 240 -17.70 -8.23 -12.64
C PRO A 240 -17.07 -9.64 -12.66
N GLY A 241 -15.87 -9.82 -12.11
CA GLY A 241 -15.23 -11.14 -11.98
C GLY A 241 -16.01 -12.10 -11.06
N GLN A 242 -16.88 -11.57 -10.19
CA GLN A 242 -17.72 -12.35 -9.27
C GLN A 242 -19.20 -12.30 -9.62
N MET A 243 -19.57 -11.92 -10.86
CA MET A 243 -20.96 -11.93 -11.30
C MET A 243 -21.51 -13.37 -11.36
N TYR A 244 -22.78 -13.52 -11.07
CA TYR A 244 -23.49 -14.82 -11.20
C TYR A 244 -23.96 -15.09 -12.62
N ASN A 245 -24.39 -14.04 -13.33
CA ASN A 245 -24.98 -14.11 -14.66
C ASN A 245 -24.58 -12.87 -15.46
N ARG A 246 -24.57 -12.94 -16.78
CA ARG A 246 -24.46 -11.77 -17.64
C ARG A 246 -25.82 -11.34 -18.15
N ARG A 247 -26.09 -10.04 -18.08
CA ARG A 247 -27.34 -9.44 -18.53
C ARG A 247 -27.29 -9.15 -20.02
N ILE A 248 -28.30 -9.60 -20.74
CA ILE A 248 -28.64 -9.12 -22.08
C ILE A 248 -29.70 -8.03 -21.90
N LEU A 249 -29.39 -6.82 -22.31
CA LEU A 249 -30.31 -5.69 -22.38
C LEU A 249 -30.21 -5.10 -23.78
N ALA A 250 -31.26 -5.22 -24.55
CA ALA A 250 -31.31 -4.70 -25.91
C ALA A 250 -32.64 -4.01 -26.17
N ASN A 251 -32.58 -2.94 -26.91
CA ASN A 251 -33.72 -2.22 -27.45
C ASN A 251 -33.74 -2.45 -28.96
N ILE A 252 -34.82 -3.05 -29.44
CA ILE A 252 -34.99 -3.42 -30.86
C ILE A 252 -36.08 -2.53 -31.42
N GLY A 253 -35.71 -1.66 -32.35
CA GLY A 253 -36.64 -0.73 -33.02
C GLY A 253 -37.39 -1.41 -34.17
N LEU A 254 -38.73 -1.47 -34.09
CA LEU A 254 -39.60 -1.91 -35.16
C LEU A 254 -40.28 -0.70 -35.79
N ARG A 255 -40.80 -0.86 -37.04
CA ARG A 255 -41.49 0.24 -37.73
C ARG A 255 -42.84 0.56 -37.08
N TYR A 256 -43.30 1.78 -37.22
CA TYR A 256 -44.64 2.17 -36.76
C TYR A 256 -45.78 1.40 -37.41
N GLU A 257 -45.60 0.99 -38.67
CA GLU A 257 -46.57 0.16 -39.41
C GLU A 257 -46.77 -1.22 -38.81
N ASP A 258 -45.75 -1.72 -38.03
CA ASP A 258 -45.74 -3.04 -37.47
C ASP A 258 -46.44 -3.13 -36.08
N ILE A 259 -47.07 -2.07 -35.62
CA ILE A 259 -47.81 -2.01 -34.40
C ILE A 259 -48.81 -3.21 -34.20
N PRO A 260 -49.56 -3.66 -35.25
CA PRO A 260 -50.46 -4.80 -35.08
C PRO A 260 -49.75 -6.11 -34.78
N ALA A 261 -48.50 -6.27 -35.21
CA ALA A 261 -47.69 -7.47 -35.00
C ALA A 261 -46.93 -7.45 -33.64
N MET A 262 -46.85 -6.28 -32.99
CA MET A 262 -46.02 -6.08 -31.78
C MET A 262 -46.33 -7.03 -30.64
N ASP A 263 -47.60 -7.27 -30.33
CA ASP A 263 -48.03 -8.19 -29.24
C ASP A 263 -47.60 -9.63 -29.56
N THR A 264 -47.80 -10.07 -30.81
CA THR A 264 -47.41 -11.40 -31.27
C THR A 264 -45.89 -11.61 -31.20
N ILE A 265 -45.12 -10.64 -31.71
CA ILE A 265 -43.65 -10.64 -31.67
C ILE A 265 -43.15 -10.68 -30.23
N THR A 266 -43.70 -9.86 -29.35
CA THR A 266 -43.35 -9.81 -27.93
C THR A 266 -43.55 -11.16 -27.25
N LYS A 267 -44.68 -11.85 -27.52
CA LYS A 267 -44.97 -13.17 -26.97
C LYS A 267 -44.00 -14.24 -27.50
N GLN A 268 -43.77 -14.26 -28.80
CA GLN A 268 -42.88 -15.22 -29.43
C GLN A 268 -41.42 -15.05 -28.97
N VAL A 269 -40.93 -13.83 -28.86
CA VAL A 269 -39.59 -13.54 -28.32
C VAL A 269 -39.48 -13.95 -26.86
N ARG A 270 -40.52 -13.73 -26.05
CA ARG A 270 -40.53 -14.18 -24.65
C ARG A 270 -40.49 -15.70 -24.54
N GLU A 271 -41.21 -16.41 -25.40
CA GLU A 271 -41.18 -17.89 -25.46
C GLU A 271 -39.84 -18.44 -25.96
N LEU A 272 -39.23 -17.79 -26.96
CA LEU A 272 -37.88 -18.08 -27.41
C LEU A 272 -36.90 -18.04 -26.24
N LEU A 273 -36.89 -16.94 -25.47
CA LEU A 273 -35.97 -16.76 -24.35
C LEU A 273 -36.19 -17.79 -23.24
N LYS A 274 -37.47 -18.11 -22.91
CA LYS A 274 -37.80 -19.13 -21.92
C LYS A 274 -37.32 -20.53 -22.29
N ASN A 275 -37.38 -20.85 -23.58
CA ASN A 275 -37.01 -22.17 -24.12
C ASN A 275 -35.51 -22.26 -24.45
N HIS A 276 -34.78 -21.16 -24.44
CA HIS A 276 -33.38 -21.14 -24.81
C HIS A 276 -32.50 -21.73 -23.71
N SER A 277 -31.70 -22.76 -24.05
CA SER A 277 -30.91 -23.55 -23.10
C SER A 277 -29.91 -22.73 -22.28
N ALA A 278 -29.35 -21.66 -22.87
CA ALA A 278 -28.32 -20.80 -22.27
C ALA A 278 -28.87 -19.65 -21.42
N ILE A 279 -30.21 -19.41 -21.45
CA ILE A 279 -30.86 -18.39 -20.63
C ILE A 279 -31.22 -18.97 -19.26
N ASP A 280 -31.01 -18.20 -18.22
CA ASP A 280 -31.35 -18.59 -16.87
C ASP A 280 -32.82 -18.25 -16.55
N ASN A 281 -33.66 -19.26 -16.53
CA ASN A 281 -35.08 -19.13 -16.25
C ASN A 281 -35.40 -18.85 -14.76
N ASN A 282 -34.42 -18.95 -13.87
CA ASN A 282 -34.58 -18.54 -12.46
C ASN A 282 -34.46 -17.03 -12.30
N GLN A 283 -33.98 -16.33 -13.32
CA GLN A 283 -33.86 -14.88 -13.35
C GLN A 283 -35.03 -14.27 -14.14
N ILE A 284 -35.20 -12.96 -13.97
CA ILE A 284 -36.26 -12.20 -14.65
C ILE A 284 -36.01 -12.21 -16.16
N ILE A 285 -37.05 -12.57 -16.92
CA ILE A 285 -37.12 -12.45 -18.39
C ILE A 285 -38.22 -11.43 -18.72
N LEU A 286 -37.83 -10.29 -19.26
CA LEU A 286 -38.76 -9.24 -19.67
C LEU A 286 -38.64 -9.01 -21.18
N VAL A 287 -39.78 -9.03 -21.86
CA VAL A 287 -39.90 -8.62 -23.24
C VAL A 287 -41.14 -7.77 -23.33
N HIS A 288 -40.97 -6.47 -23.61
CA HIS A 288 -42.05 -5.50 -23.61
C HIS A 288 -41.85 -4.42 -24.65
N PHE A 289 -42.95 -3.99 -25.24
CA PHE A 289 -42.99 -2.72 -25.93
C PHE A 289 -42.97 -1.62 -24.85
N ASN A 290 -41.90 -0.85 -24.77
CA ASN A 290 -41.66 0.05 -23.64
C ASN A 290 -41.64 1.55 -24.01
N ALA A 291 -41.42 1.90 -25.29
CA ALA A 291 -41.32 3.28 -25.69
C ALA A 291 -41.70 3.50 -27.17
N TRP A 292 -42.24 4.68 -27.43
CA TRP A 292 -42.40 5.27 -28.76
C TRP A 292 -41.20 6.17 -28.96
N GLU A 293 -40.31 5.79 -29.87
CA GLU A 293 -39.13 6.58 -30.22
C GLU A 293 -39.48 7.48 -31.46
N SER A 294 -38.61 8.40 -31.84
CA SER A 294 -38.84 9.33 -32.94
C SER A 294 -39.10 8.65 -34.31
N SER A 295 -38.49 7.50 -34.52
CA SER A 295 -38.60 6.74 -35.80
C SER A 295 -38.88 5.25 -35.59
N SER A 296 -39.11 4.78 -34.36
CA SER A 296 -39.26 3.37 -34.08
C SER A 296 -40.16 3.08 -32.88
N LEU A 297 -40.72 1.85 -32.88
CA LEU A 297 -41.37 1.22 -31.75
C LEU A 297 -40.32 0.40 -31.01
N ASN A 298 -40.03 0.72 -29.75
CA ASN A 298 -38.94 0.09 -29.01
C ASN A 298 -39.42 -1.17 -28.30
N LEU A 299 -38.94 -2.34 -28.76
CA LEU A 299 -39.10 -3.63 -28.08
C LEU A 299 -37.88 -3.88 -27.18
N GLN A 300 -38.08 -3.76 -25.89
CA GLN A 300 -37.02 -4.05 -24.90
C GLN A 300 -36.95 -5.56 -24.62
N VAL A 301 -35.75 -6.08 -24.70
CA VAL A 301 -35.39 -7.44 -24.31
C VAL A 301 -34.46 -7.37 -23.12
N TYR A 302 -34.83 -8.04 -22.02
CA TYR A 302 -34.05 -8.09 -20.79
C TYR A 302 -34.03 -9.52 -20.27
N CYS A 303 -32.88 -10.15 -20.22
CA CYS A 303 -32.70 -11.50 -19.71
C CYS A 303 -31.26 -11.70 -19.21
N PHE A 304 -31.02 -12.86 -18.61
CA PHE A 304 -29.69 -13.23 -18.07
C PHE A 304 -29.25 -14.56 -18.66
N THR A 305 -27.97 -14.63 -19.04
CA THR A 305 -27.31 -15.88 -19.46
C THR A 305 -26.84 -16.69 -18.25
N LYS A 306 -26.74 -18.01 -18.36
CA LYS A 306 -26.17 -18.88 -17.34
C LYS A 306 -24.65 -18.75 -17.26
N THR A 307 -23.98 -18.41 -18.36
CA THR A 307 -22.53 -18.24 -18.42
C THR A 307 -22.11 -16.86 -18.00
N THR A 308 -20.96 -16.77 -17.37
CA THR A 308 -20.25 -15.51 -17.07
C THR A 308 -19.07 -15.28 -18.02
N ASN A 309 -18.70 -16.29 -18.84
CA ASN A 309 -17.63 -16.16 -19.82
C ASN A 309 -18.02 -15.10 -20.86
N TRP A 310 -17.07 -14.22 -21.21
CA TRP A 310 -17.33 -13.10 -22.11
C TRP A 310 -17.59 -13.55 -23.55
N GLN A 311 -16.82 -14.52 -24.04
CA GLN A 311 -16.95 -15.02 -25.41
C GLN A 311 -18.26 -15.79 -25.57
N ASP A 312 -18.54 -16.76 -24.70
CA ASP A 312 -19.80 -17.52 -24.73
C ASP A 312 -21.03 -16.61 -24.65
N TYR A 313 -20.95 -15.55 -23.84
CA TYR A 313 -22.01 -14.55 -23.72
C TYR A 313 -22.27 -13.84 -25.06
N LEU A 314 -21.22 -13.44 -25.76
CA LEU A 314 -21.37 -12.76 -27.05
C LEU A 314 -21.96 -13.69 -28.12
N ASP A 315 -21.56 -14.98 -28.12
CA ASP A 315 -22.09 -15.99 -29.02
C ASP A 315 -23.59 -16.23 -28.77
N ILE A 316 -23.99 -16.38 -27.49
CA ILE A 316 -25.38 -16.50 -27.07
C ILE A 316 -26.20 -15.25 -27.46
N GLN A 317 -25.66 -14.06 -27.21
CA GLN A 317 -26.30 -12.82 -27.56
C GLN A 317 -26.55 -12.71 -29.07
N GLN A 318 -25.56 -13.07 -29.88
CA GLN A 318 -25.69 -13.09 -31.33
C GLN A 318 -26.76 -14.09 -31.78
N GLU A 319 -26.76 -15.31 -31.25
CA GLU A 319 -27.75 -16.33 -31.55
C GLU A 319 -29.17 -15.82 -31.28
N ILE A 320 -29.41 -15.27 -30.08
CA ILE A 320 -30.69 -14.71 -29.68
C ILE A 320 -31.12 -13.57 -30.62
N PHE A 321 -30.23 -12.66 -30.98
CA PHE A 321 -30.55 -11.56 -31.88
C PHE A 321 -30.94 -12.03 -33.28
N LEU A 322 -30.24 -13.06 -33.80
CA LEU A 322 -30.58 -13.65 -35.09
C LEU A 322 -31.94 -14.38 -35.04
N GLU A 323 -32.26 -15.08 -33.97
CA GLU A 323 -33.57 -15.74 -33.79
C GLU A 323 -34.70 -14.68 -33.65
N ILE A 324 -34.46 -13.59 -32.93
CA ILE A 324 -35.41 -12.47 -32.85
C ILE A 324 -35.64 -11.87 -34.26
N ALA A 325 -34.59 -11.71 -35.04
CA ALA A 325 -34.71 -11.21 -36.40
C ALA A 325 -35.59 -12.13 -37.28
N LYS A 326 -35.46 -13.46 -37.14
CA LYS A 326 -36.34 -14.43 -37.82
C LYS A 326 -37.80 -14.28 -37.39
N ILE A 327 -38.08 -14.11 -36.10
CA ILE A 327 -39.43 -13.88 -35.55
C ILE A 327 -40.03 -12.60 -36.15
N VAL A 328 -39.27 -11.51 -36.16
CA VAL A 328 -39.73 -10.22 -36.75
C VAL A 328 -40.12 -10.42 -38.19
N LYS A 329 -39.25 -11.03 -38.98
CA LYS A 329 -39.54 -11.27 -40.43
C LYS A 329 -40.72 -12.23 -40.68
N ALA A 330 -40.84 -13.30 -39.84
CA ALA A 330 -41.96 -14.22 -39.93
C ALA A 330 -43.32 -13.59 -39.65
N ASN A 331 -43.36 -12.48 -38.92
CA ASN A 331 -44.58 -11.72 -38.64
C ASN A 331 -44.80 -10.56 -39.67
N ASN A 332 -44.12 -10.55 -40.80
CA ASN A 332 -44.13 -9.51 -41.83
C ASN A 332 -43.76 -8.11 -41.30
N ALA A 333 -43.07 -8.06 -40.18
CA ALA A 333 -42.52 -6.84 -39.59
C ALA A 333 -41.07 -6.62 -40.03
N ASP A 334 -40.59 -5.40 -39.87
CA ASP A 334 -39.22 -5.06 -40.20
C ASP A 334 -38.60 -4.11 -39.15
N PHE A 335 -37.29 -4.04 -39.18
CA PHE A 335 -36.56 -3.11 -38.34
C PHE A 335 -36.74 -1.68 -38.80
N ALA A 336 -36.83 -0.75 -37.86
CA ALA A 336 -36.99 0.64 -38.15
C ALA A 336 -35.68 1.26 -38.72
N PHE A 337 -35.83 2.16 -39.67
CA PHE A 337 -34.80 3.05 -40.13
C PHE A 337 -35.07 4.47 -39.61
N ASP A 338 -34.05 5.30 -39.52
CA ASP A 338 -34.24 6.71 -39.19
C ASP A 338 -35.07 7.36 -40.30
N CYS A 339 -36.20 7.93 -39.91
CA CYS A 339 -37.14 8.60 -40.81
C CYS A 339 -37.07 10.11 -40.62
N THR A 340 -36.92 10.85 -41.73
CA THR A 340 -36.98 12.31 -41.73
C THR A 340 -38.09 12.77 -42.67
N THR A 341 -39.04 13.55 -42.17
CA THR A 341 -40.07 14.15 -42.99
C THR A 341 -39.57 15.47 -43.55
N LEU A 342 -39.49 15.57 -44.86
CA LEU A 342 -39.11 16.80 -45.56
C LEU A 342 -40.36 17.58 -45.97
N TYR A 343 -40.45 18.82 -45.52
CA TYR A 343 -41.49 19.76 -45.96
C TYR A 343 -40.87 20.69 -47.04
N PRO A 344 -41.10 20.40 -48.34
CA PRO A 344 -40.57 21.28 -49.36
C PRO A 344 -41.27 22.65 -49.32
N ALA A 345 -40.51 23.70 -49.63
CA ALA A 345 -41.13 25.01 -49.77
C ALA A 345 -42.19 24.99 -50.90
N PRO A 346 -43.29 25.79 -50.81
CA PRO A 346 -44.44 25.71 -51.69
C PRO A 346 -44.11 25.81 -53.17
N ASN A 347 -42.94 26.32 -53.51
CA ASN A 347 -42.53 26.57 -54.92
C ASN A 347 -41.48 25.58 -55.45
N LEU A 348 -41.06 24.56 -54.63
CA LEU A 348 -40.09 23.54 -55.06
C LEU A 348 -40.84 22.34 -55.67
N LYS A 349 -40.50 21.99 -56.91
CA LYS A 349 -41.01 20.74 -57.50
C LYS A 349 -40.28 19.54 -56.94
N PRO A 350 -40.93 18.38 -56.77
CA PRO A 350 -40.33 17.15 -56.23
C PRO A 350 -39.03 16.73 -56.94
N GLU A 351 -38.90 16.95 -58.19
CA GLU A 351 -37.73 16.67 -59.07
C GLU A 351 -36.49 17.47 -58.68
N GLN A 352 -36.67 18.62 -57.99
CA GLN A 352 -35.57 19.49 -57.50
C GLN A 352 -35.02 19.05 -56.11
N LEU A 353 -35.77 18.25 -55.41
CA LEU A 353 -35.34 17.69 -54.09
C LEU A 353 -34.42 16.47 -54.25
N PHE A 354 -34.58 15.73 -55.33
CA PHE A 354 -33.79 14.54 -55.61
C PHE A 354 -33.28 14.62 -57.06
N PRO A 355 -32.15 15.31 -57.30
CA PRO A 355 -31.60 15.31 -58.66
C PRO A 355 -31.22 13.87 -59.03
N SER A 356 -31.77 13.36 -60.12
CA SER A 356 -31.38 12.08 -60.71
C SER A 356 -29.89 12.11 -61.02
N THR A 357 -29.13 11.25 -60.35
CA THR A 357 -27.72 10.96 -60.65
C THR A 357 -27.58 10.33 -62.01
#